data_9497943e6fb3aab67a6abbbb5d387ad7
#
_entry.id   9497943e6fb3aab67a6abbbb5d387ad7
#
_cell.length_a   1.000
_cell.length_b   1.000
_cell.length_c   1.000
_cell.angle_alpha   90.00
_cell.angle_beta   90.00
_cell.angle_gamma   90.00
#
_symmetry.space_group_name_H-M   'P 1'
#
loop_
_entity.id
_entity.type
_entity.pdbx_description
1 polymer ?
#
loop_
_entity_poly.entity_id
_entity_poly.type
_entity_poly.pdbx_seq_one_letter_code
_entity_poly.pdbx_strand_id
1 'polypeptide(L)'
;LAIEEHAQAAKPAAVAADKPAAAKPAEAKADTKTDAKADVKTQAPAATDPTKETPAPSVEQAQKAYDNGSYEEAFIIVEPLAKLEHPDAEYLLGQMYELGRGVKKDTEQAVTLFTSAANQGYAAAQAKLGQLHMEGKKDYASAMSWFQKAADQGYALAYSAIGDLYAQGYGVGQDKGKALDYYKKAATAGDADACLHLGQMYEQGKDVKADPAQAAVWYKKGADLGSAECAAALKRLNDQKA
;
A
#
# COMPACT_ATOMS: atom_id res chain seq x y z
N LEU A 1 8.42 23.41 -4.63
CA LEU A 1 7.71 23.93 -3.45
C LEU A 1 6.39 23.17 -3.19
N ALA A 2 5.71 22.62 -4.22
CA ALA A 2 4.41 21.94 -4.05
C ALA A 2 4.53 20.45 -3.61
N ILE A 3 5.71 19.85 -3.64
CA ILE A 3 5.94 18.44 -3.29
C ILE A 3 6.22 18.26 -1.79
N GLU A 4 6.67 19.29 -1.08
CA GLU A 4 6.83 19.22 0.36
C GLU A 4 5.49 19.17 1.12
N GLU A 5 4.42 19.74 0.57
CA GLU A 5 3.11 19.72 1.25
C GLU A 5 2.38 18.35 1.16
N HIS A 6 2.61 17.55 0.10
CA HIS A 6 2.01 16.21 0.00
C HIS A 6 2.74 15.15 0.84
N ALA A 7 4.03 15.36 1.16
CA ALA A 7 4.78 14.50 2.08
C ALA A 7 4.42 14.74 3.56
N GLN A 8 3.79 15.88 3.90
CA GLN A 8 3.42 16.21 5.28
C GLN A 8 2.06 15.68 5.74
N ALA A 9 1.20 15.26 4.82
CA ALA A 9 -0.12 14.72 5.18
C ALA A 9 -0.10 13.28 5.72
N ALA A 10 1.05 12.59 5.70
CA ALA A 10 1.20 11.21 6.18
C ALA A 10 2.15 11.06 7.37
N LYS A 11 2.22 12.04 8.29
CA LYS A 11 2.97 11.89 9.53
C LYS A 11 2.05 11.39 10.65
N PRO A 12 2.22 10.15 11.15
CA PRO A 12 1.61 9.78 12.41
C PRO A 12 2.33 10.49 13.57
N ALA A 13 1.55 10.98 14.53
CA ALA A 13 2.01 11.67 15.73
C ALA A 13 3.05 10.85 16.49
N ALA A 14 4.16 11.49 16.85
CA ALA A 14 5.17 10.95 17.73
C ALA A 14 4.56 10.69 19.12
N VAL A 15 4.53 9.43 19.54
CA VAL A 15 4.28 9.04 20.93
C VAL A 15 5.64 8.91 21.61
N ALA A 16 5.80 9.65 22.69
CA ALA A 16 6.99 9.74 23.51
C ALA A 16 7.45 8.36 24.01
N ALA A 17 8.77 8.14 23.93
CA ALA A 17 9.42 6.98 24.50
C ALA A 17 9.38 7.06 26.02
N ASP A 18 8.74 6.09 26.66
CA ASP A 18 8.93 5.81 28.08
C ASP A 18 9.72 4.50 28.21
N LYS A 19 10.78 4.56 29.02
CA LYS A 19 11.82 3.55 29.15
C LYS A 19 11.48 2.65 30.34
N PRO A 20 11.31 1.31 30.21
CA PRO A 20 11.25 0.47 31.37
C PRO A 20 12.63 -0.01 31.80
N ALA A 21 12.86 0.13 33.10
CA ALA A 21 14.03 -0.32 33.83
C ALA A 21 14.14 -1.84 33.89
N ALA A 22 15.40 -2.31 33.89
CA ALA A 22 15.77 -3.72 34.03
C ALA A 22 15.32 -4.30 35.38
N ALA A 23 14.69 -5.49 35.34
CA ALA A 23 14.56 -6.38 36.50
C ALA A 23 15.10 -7.78 36.15
N LYS A 24 15.98 -8.26 37.05
CA LYS A 24 16.67 -9.55 37.00
C LYS A 24 15.72 -10.74 37.28
N PRO A 25 16.09 -11.96 36.84
CA PRO A 25 15.26 -13.13 37.04
C PRO A 25 15.41 -13.68 38.47
N ALA A 26 14.30 -14.15 39.04
CA ALA A 26 14.27 -14.93 40.27
C ALA A 26 13.93 -16.40 39.94
N GLU A 27 14.84 -17.28 40.30
CA GLU A 27 14.64 -18.72 40.35
C GLU A 27 13.58 -19.08 41.43
N ALA A 28 12.68 -20.00 41.13
CA ALA A 28 11.92 -20.70 42.14
C ALA A 28 11.68 -22.16 41.77
N LYS A 29 12.04 -22.96 42.73
CA LYS A 29 12.14 -24.42 42.80
C LYS A 29 10.80 -25.13 42.59
N ALA A 30 10.93 -26.37 42.10
CA ALA A 30 9.91 -27.39 42.06
C ALA A 30 9.48 -27.80 43.50
N ASP A 31 8.18 -28.09 43.69
CA ASP A 31 7.71 -29.10 44.61
C ASP A 31 6.40 -29.74 44.10
N THR A 32 6.39 -31.04 44.29
CA THR A 32 5.45 -32.05 43.83
C THR A 32 4.27 -32.28 44.82
N LYS A 33 3.21 -32.91 44.25
CA LYS A 33 2.12 -33.71 44.86
C LYS A 33 0.77 -32.96 45.08
N THR A 34 -0.38 -33.49 44.79
CA THR A 34 -1.03 -34.80 44.60
C THR A 34 -2.51 -34.59 44.28
N ASP A 35 -3.04 -35.46 43.43
CA ASP A 35 -4.41 -36.00 43.41
C ASP A 35 -5.64 -35.11 43.70
N ALA A 36 -6.47 -34.89 42.69
CA ALA A 36 -7.93 -34.97 42.80
C ALA A 36 -8.55 -35.32 41.45
N LYS A 37 -9.11 -36.51 41.35
CA LYS A 37 -10.02 -37.01 40.33
C LYS A 37 -11.27 -36.15 40.30
N ALA A 38 -11.60 -35.52 39.17
CA ALA A 38 -12.94 -35.04 38.89
C ALA A 38 -13.28 -35.47 37.46
N ASP A 39 -14.27 -36.33 37.36
CA ASP A 39 -14.88 -36.80 36.11
C ASP A 39 -15.47 -35.60 35.33
N VAL A 40 -14.81 -35.16 34.27
CA VAL A 40 -15.42 -34.30 33.29
C VAL A 40 -15.89 -35.19 32.13
N LYS A 41 -17.18 -35.35 32.04
CA LYS A 41 -17.89 -35.92 30.89
C LYS A 41 -17.41 -35.20 29.64
N THR A 42 -16.62 -35.89 28.84
CA THR A 42 -16.25 -35.49 27.48
C THR A 42 -17.50 -35.53 26.61
N GLN A 43 -18.14 -34.38 26.44
CA GLN A 43 -19.07 -34.20 25.33
C GLN A 43 -18.22 -34.14 24.04
N ALA A 44 -18.35 -35.15 23.22
CA ALA A 44 -17.79 -35.13 21.85
C ALA A 44 -18.36 -33.91 21.13
N PRO A 45 -17.53 -33.15 20.39
CA PRO A 45 -18.05 -32.10 19.55
C PRO A 45 -18.98 -32.72 18.49
N ALA A 46 -20.14 -32.12 18.31
CA ALA A 46 -21.11 -32.49 17.29
C ALA A 46 -20.45 -32.66 15.94
N ALA A 47 -20.75 -33.76 15.30
CA ALA A 47 -20.28 -34.07 13.94
C ALA A 47 -20.65 -32.90 13.04
N THR A 48 -19.64 -32.19 12.54
CA THR A 48 -19.77 -31.21 11.47
C THR A 48 -20.14 -31.97 10.20
N ASP A 49 -21.22 -31.52 9.55
CA ASP A 49 -21.74 -32.03 8.32
C ASP A 49 -20.60 -32.06 7.26
N PRO A 50 -20.22 -33.24 6.71
CA PRO A 50 -19.11 -33.35 5.76
C PRO A 50 -19.40 -32.75 4.38
N THR A 51 -20.55 -32.09 4.18
CA THR A 51 -20.96 -31.51 2.89
C THR A 51 -20.76 -30.01 2.79
N LYS A 52 -20.27 -29.33 3.83
CA LYS A 52 -19.77 -27.94 3.72
C LYS A 52 -18.26 -27.98 3.58
N GLU A 53 -17.79 -28.17 2.35
CA GLU A 53 -16.42 -27.79 2.00
C GLU A 53 -16.26 -26.31 2.28
N THR A 54 -15.57 -25.96 3.37
CA THR A 54 -15.07 -24.58 3.52
C THR A 54 -14.14 -24.32 2.35
N PRO A 55 -14.39 -23.30 1.54
CA PRO A 55 -13.52 -23.00 0.41
C PRO A 55 -12.07 -22.90 0.91
N ALA A 56 -11.15 -23.42 0.11
CA ALA A 56 -9.73 -23.33 0.43
C ALA A 56 -9.33 -21.87 0.73
N PRO A 57 -8.46 -21.61 1.69
CA PRO A 57 -7.99 -20.26 2.00
C PRO A 57 -7.48 -19.57 0.75
N SER A 58 -7.91 -18.34 0.51
CA SER A 58 -7.48 -17.57 -0.66
C SER A 58 -6.93 -16.20 -0.23
N VAL A 59 -6.07 -15.63 -1.07
CA VAL A 59 -5.53 -14.28 -0.82
C VAL A 59 -6.64 -13.22 -0.80
N GLU A 60 -7.69 -13.42 -1.61
CA GLU A 60 -8.87 -12.55 -1.59
C GLU A 60 -9.58 -12.54 -0.22
N GLN A 61 -9.70 -13.70 0.43
CA GLN A 61 -10.27 -13.78 1.78
C GLN A 61 -9.37 -13.08 2.81
N ALA A 62 -8.05 -13.26 2.70
CA ALA A 62 -7.09 -12.56 3.55
C ALA A 62 -7.16 -11.05 3.34
N GLN A 63 -7.23 -10.58 2.10
CA GLN A 63 -7.37 -9.17 1.76
C GLN A 63 -8.66 -8.59 2.35
N LYS A 64 -9.79 -9.28 2.20
CA LYS A 64 -11.07 -8.86 2.77
C LYS A 64 -11.03 -8.78 4.28
N ALA A 65 -10.42 -9.73 4.96
CA ALA A 65 -10.24 -9.70 6.41
C ALA A 65 -9.35 -8.50 6.82
N TYR A 66 -8.27 -8.25 6.07
CA TYR A 66 -7.38 -7.12 6.29
C TYR A 66 -8.10 -5.77 6.12
N ASP A 67 -8.89 -5.60 5.06
CA ASP A 67 -9.64 -4.37 4.77
C ASP A 67 -10.73 -4.10 5.82
N ASN A 68 -11.30 -5.15 6.40
CA ASN A 68 -12.26 -5.07 7.50
C ASN A 68 -11.60 -4.83 8.87
N GLY A 69 -10.27 -4.80 8.96
CA GLY A 69 -9.53 -4.61 10.21
C GLY A 69 -9.35 -5.89 11.03
N SER A 70 -9.77 -7.06 10.53
CA SER A 70 -9.58 -8.38 11.16
C SER A 70 -8.17 -8.90 10.87
N TYR A 71 -7.15 -8.20 11.39
CA TYR A 71 -5.75 -8.42 11.01
C TYR A 71 -5.20 -9.79 11.43
N GLU A 72 -5.61 -10.32 12.60
CA GLU A 72 -5.21 -11.64 13.05
C GLU A 72 -5.77 -12.74 12.13
N GLU A 73 -7.02 -12.60 11.68
CA GLU A 73 -7.65 -13.50 10.73
C GLU A 73 -6.95 -13.42 9.37
N ALA A 74 -6.68 -12.20 8.89
CA ALA A 74 -5.93 -11.99 7.65
C ALA A 74 -4.56 -12.67 7.70
N PHE A 75 -3.85 -12.57 8.82
CA PHE A 75 -2.55 -13.22 9.02
C PHE A 75 -2.65 -14.74 8.95
N ILE A 76 -3.59 -15.35 9.68
CA ILE A 76 -3.80 -16.80 9.69
C ILE A 76 -4.05 -17.34 8.27
N ILE A 77 -4.74 -16.57 7.44
CA ILE A 77 -5.04 -16.97 6.06
C ILE A 77 -3.84 -16.74 5.13
N VAL A 78 -3.17 -15.59 5.25
CA VAL A 78 -2.16 -15.17 4.26
C VAL A 78 -0.80 -15.82 4.48
N GLU A 79 -0.41 -16.10 5.75
CA GLU A 79 0.91 -16.63 6.07
C GLU A 79 1.21 -17.97 5.39
N PRO A 80 0.32 -19.00 5.42
CA PRO A 80 0.57 -20.24 4.70
C PRO A 80 0.64 -20.06 3.18
N LEU A 81 -0.14 -19.12 2.61
CA LEU A 81 -0.11 -18.84 1.17
C LEU A 81 1.20 -18.15 0.76
N ALA A 82 1.70 -17.22 1.57
CA ALA A 82 2.99 -16.59 1.35
C ALA A 82 4.15 -17.60 1.45
N LYS A 83 4.06 -18.59 2.35
CA LYS A 83 5.05 -19.70 2.41
C LYS A 83 5.04 -20.60 1.19
N LEU A 84 3.96 -20.61 0.42
CA LEU A 84 3.86 -21.26 -0.89
C LEU A 84 4.29 -20.35 -2.04
N GLU A 85 4.92 -19.22 -1.72
CA GLU A 85 5.48 -18.26 -2.68
C GLU A 85 4.42 -17.65 -3.61
N HIS A 86 3.16 -17.48 -3.15
CA HIS A 86 2.16 -16.71 -3.88
C HIS A 86 2.51 -15.21 -3.79
N PRO A 87 2.81 -14.53 -4.90
CA PRO A 87 3.35 -13.17 -4.84
C PRO A 87 2.38 -12.11 -4.28
N ASP A 88 1.09 -12.27 -4.48
CA ASP A 88 0.04 -11.45 -3.89
C ASP A 88 -0.08 -11.68 -2.37
N ALA A 89 0.07 -12.92 -1.89
CA ALA A 89 0.12 -13.24 -0.47
C ALA A 89 1.38 -12.68 0.20
N GLU A 90 2.55 -12.83 -0.44
CA GLU A 90 3.80 -12.24 0.04
C GLU A 90 3.69 -10.71 0.16
N TYR A 91 3.07 -10.06 -0.83
CA TYR A 91 2.85 -8.62 -0.79
C TYR A 91 1.95 -8.20 0.38
N LEU A 92 0.80 -8.87 0.57
CA LEU A 92 -0.11 -8.58 1.68
C LEU A 92 0.56 -8.84 3.03
N LEU A 93 1.27 -9.95 3.19
CA LEU A 93 2.01 -10.27 4.42
C LEU A 93 3.12 -9.24 4.68
N GLY A 94 3.81 -8.79 3.62
CA GLY A 94 4.79 -7.71 3.69
C GLY A 94 4.20 -6.41 4.22
N GLN A 95 3.01 -6.02 3.77
CA GLN A 95 2.29 -4.85 4.29
C GLN A 95 1.91 -5.03 5.78
N MET A 96 1.53 -6.24 6.18
CA MET A 96 1.21 -6.53 7.59
C MET A 96 2.43 -6.36 8.48
N TYR A 97 3.60 -6.86 8.07
CA TYR A 97 4.86 -6.65 8.79
C TYR A 97 5.32 -5.19 8.78
N GLU A 98 5.18 -4.48 7.66
CA GLU A 98 5.54 -3.07 7.55
C GLU A 98 4.76 -2.18 8.52
N LEU A 99 3.46 -2.44 8.66
CA LEU A 99 2.54 -1.65 9.48
C LEU A 99 2.35 -2.21 10.90
N GLY A 100 2.77 -3.44 11.18
CA GLY A 100 2.53 -4.12 12.45
C GLY A 100 1.06 -4.47 12.66
N ARG A 101 0.36 -4.88 11.59
CA ARG A 101 -1.07 -5.24 11.63
C ARG A 101 -1.23 -6.75 11.70
N GLY A 102 -1.80 -7.25 12.81
CA GLY A 102 -1.93 -8.69 13.08
C GLY A 102 -0.63 -9.40 13.41
N VAL A 103 0.51 -8.72 13.29
CA VAL A 103 1.86 -9.20 13.60
C VAL A 103 2.69 -8.08 14.22
N LYS A 104 3.77 -8.44 14.89
CA LYS A 104 4.75 -7.45 15.33
C LYS A 104 5.41 -6.81 14.10
N LYS A 105 5.50 -5.48 14.10
CA LYS A 105 6.17 -4.73 13.03
C LYS A 105 7.61 -5.23 12.84
N ASP A 106 7.94 -5.56 11.58
CA ASP A 106 9.25 -6.00 11.15
C ASP A 106 9.51 -5.52 9.72
N THR A 107 10.24 -4.41 9.60
CA THR A 107 10.52 -3.79 8.30
C THR A 107 11.47 -4.63 7.43
N GLU A 108 12.39 -5.39 8.04
CA GLU A 108 13.32 -6.25 7.29
C GLU A 108 12.57 -7.42 6.65
N GLN A 109 11.65 -8.03 7.40
CA GLN A 109 10.78 -9.09 6.90
C GLN A 109 9.87 -8.56 5.78
N ALA A 110 9.32 -7.36 5.95
CA ALA A 110 8.50 -6.72 4.93
C ALA A 110 9.27 -6.52 3.62
N VAL A 111 10.49 -5.96 3.68
CA VAL A 111 11.34 -5.77 2.49
C VAL A 111 11.69 -7.09 1.82
N THR A 112 11.95 -8.14 2.59
CA THR A 112 12.22 -9.49 2.05
C THR A 112 11.03 -10.01 1.25
N LEU A 113 9.81 -9.91 1.81
CA LEU A 113 8.58 -10.34 1.17
C LEU A 113 8.25 -9.51 -0.08
N PHE A 114 8.39 -8.18 0.00
CA PHE A 114 8.21 -7.32 -1.18
C PHE A 114 9.22 -7.64 -2.28
N THR A 115 10.47 -7.97 -1.91
CA THR A 115 11.51 -8.34 -2.89
C THR A 115 11.17 -9.67 -3.56
N SER A 116 10.70 -10.66 -2.80
CA SER A 116 10.26 -11.94 -3.35
C SER A 116 9.12 -11.76 -4.35
N ALA A 117 8.04 -11.08 -3.94
CA ALA A 117 6.89 -10.82 -4.79
C ALA A 117 7.25 -10.01 -6.06
N ALA A 118 8.12 -8.99 -5.93
CA ALA A 118 8.56 -8.17 -7.05
C ALA A 118 9.40 -8.94 -8.08
N ASN A 119 10.26 -9.86 -7.61
CA ASN A 119 11.05 -10.73 -8.48
C ASN A 119 10.17 -11.74 -9.23
N GLN A 120 9.04 -12.12 -8.69
CA GLN A 120 8.02 -12.94 -9.35
C GLN A 120 7.15 -12.12 -10.33
N GLY A 121 7.37 -10.82 -10.44
CA GLY A 121 6.67 -9.95 -11.38
C GLY A 121 5.44 -9.24 -10.80
N TYR A 122 5.16 -9.32 -9.50
CA TYR A 122 3.99 -8.66 -8.93
C TYR A 122 4.13 -7.14 -8.99
N ALA A 123 3.31 -6.48 -9.80
CA ALA A 123 3.45 -5.07 -10.14
C ALA A 123 3.38 -4.13 -8.92
N ALA A 124 2.48 -4.41 -7.97
CA ALA A 124 2.38 -3.61 -6.75
C ALA A 124 3.64 -3.71 -5.88
N ALA A 125 4.25 -4.91 -5.78
CA ALA A 125 5.51 -5.11 -5.06
C ALA A 125 6.69 -4.44 -5.77
N GLN A 126 6.73 -4.46 -7.10
CA GLN A 126 7.72 -3.73 -7.89
C GLN A 126 7.62 -2.22 -7.65
N ALA A 127 6.42 -1.65 -7.67
CA ALA A 127 6.20 -0.24 -7.34
C ALA A 127 6.60 0.07 -5.89
N LYS A 128 6.29 -0.82 -4.95
CA LYS A 128 6.70 -0.69 -3.54
C LYS A 128 8.22 -0.67 -3.37
N LEU A 129 8.95 -1.54 -4.07
CA LEU A 129 10.42 -1.50 -4.07
C LEU A 129 10.97 -0.21 -4.67
N GLY A 130 10.36 0.28 -5.76
CA GLY A 130 10.70 1.58 -6.32
C GLY A 130 10.59 2.71 -5.28
N GLN A 131 9.49 2.74 -4.54
CA GLN A 131 9.26 3.68 -3.44
C GLN A 131 10.33 3.55 -2.33
N LEU A 132 10.60 2.33 -1.87
CA LEU A 132 11.60 2.07 -0.82
C LEU A 132 13.01 2.51 -1.23
N HIS A 133 13.41 2.32 -2.49
CA HIS A 133 14.69 2.83 -3.02
C HIS A 133 14.74 4.36 -3.06
N MET A 134 13.63 5.00 -3.42
CA MET A 134 13.52 6.44 -3.49
C MET A 134 13.58 7.08 -2.09
N GLU A 135 12.82 6.57 -1.12
CA GLU A 135 12.69 7.14 0.22
C GLU A 135 13.91 6.84 1.10
N GLY A 136 14.40 5.59 1.07
CA GLY A 136 15.47 5.13 1.98
C GLY A 136 16.85 5.61 1.58
N LYS A 137 17.29 5.25 0.40
CA LYS A 137 18.66 5.48 -0.08
C LYS A 137 18.79 6.65 -1.06
N LYS A 138 17.67 7.24 -1.48
CA LYS A 138 17.60 8.18 -2.62
C LYS A 138 18.23 7.58 -3.89
N ASP A 139 18.13 6.24 -4.02
CA ASP A 139 18.61 5.50 -5.17
C ASP A 139 17.57 5.56 -6.28
N TYR A 140 17.52 6.71 -6.91
CA TYR A 140 16.54 7.02 -7.95
C TYR A 140 16.71 6.16 -9.22
N ALA A 141 17.92 5.66 -9.48
CA ALA A 141 18.17 4.78 -10.61
C ALA A 141 17.50 3.41 -10.42
N SER A 142 17.69 2.80 -9.25
CA SER A 142 16.98 1.57 -8.90
C SER A 142 15.48 1.79 -8.80
N ALA A 143 15.05 2.92 -8.20
CA ALA A 143 13.62 3.28 -8.13
C ALA A 143 12.99 3.34 -9.53
N MET A 144 13.63 4.07 -10.48
CA MET A 144 13.17 4.14 -11.88
C MET A 144 13.05 2.77 -12.52
N SER A 145 14.06 1.90 -12.31
CA SER A 145 14.04 0.53 -12.87
C SER A 145 12.86 -0.28 -12.37
N TRP A 146 12.56 -0.22 -11.05
CA TRP A 146 11.44 -0.94 -10.47
C TRP A 146 10.09 -0.35 -10.90
N PHE A 147 9.95 0.98 -10.91
CA PHE A 147 8.74 1.62 -11.42
C PHE A 147 8.50 1.31 -12.90
N GLN A 148 9.56 1.23 -13.73
CA GLN A 148 9.40 0.88 -15.14
C GLN A 148 8.84 -0.54 -15.30
N LYS A 149 9.34 -1.53 -14.53
CA LYS A 149 8.80 -2.90 -14.56
C LYS A 149 7.32 -2.95 -14.19
N ALA A 150 6.90 -2.18 -13.19
CA ALA A 150 5.49 -2.08 -12.81
C ALA A 150 4.66 -1.34 -13.87
N ALA A 151 5.19 -0.27 -14.45
CA ALA A 151 4.55 0.52 -15.48
C ALA A 151 4.36 -0.28 -16.79
N ASP A 152 5.31 -1.15 -17.15
CA ASP A 152 5.20 -2.04 -18.31
C ASP A 152 4.02 -3.03 -18.18
N GLN A 153 3.56 -3.28 -16.96
CA GLN A 153 2.35 -4.06 -16.65
C GLN A 153 1.08 -3.20 -16.55
N GLY A 154 1.18 -1.89 -16.80
CA GLY A 154 0.04 -0.98 -16.70
C GLY A 154 -0.29 -0.50 -15.29
N TYR A 155 0.59 -0.70 -14.30
CA TYR A 155 0.32 -0.30 -12.92
C TYR A 155 0.28 1.22 -12.78
N ALA A 156 -0.89 1.77 -12.46
CA ALA A 156 -1.16 3.20 -12.52
C ALA A 156 -0.22 4.05 -11.65
N LEU A 157 0.00 3.64 -10.40
CA LEU A 157 0.88 4.36 -9.46
C LEU A 157 2.35 4.40 -9.92
N ALA A 158 2.80 3.40 -10.69
CA ALA A 158 4.16 3.41 -11.23
C ALA A 158 4.33 4.48 -12.31
N TYR A 159 3.29 4.72 -13.13
CA TYR A 159 3.33 5.83 -14.08
C TYR A 159 3.42 7.18 -13.37
N SER A 160 2.64 7.41 -12.31
CA SER A 160 2.73 8.64 -11.51
C SER A 160 4.11 8.83 -10.92
N ALA A 161 4.69 7.80 -10.30
CA ALA A 161 6.03 7.84 -9.73
C ALA A 161 7.13 8.17 -10.78
N ILE A 162 7.04 7.59 -11.98
CA ILE A 162 7.96 7.94 -13.08
C ILE A 162 7.75 9.39 -13.51
N GLY A 163 6.50 9.86 -13.56
CA GLY A 163 6.17 11.26 -13.82
C GLY A 163 6.86 12.19 -12.82
N ASP A 164 6.81 11.87 -11.54
CA ASP A 164 7.48 12.63 -10.47
C ASP A 164 9.00 12.65 -10.63
N LEU A 165 9.62 11.50 -10.97
CA LEU A 165 11.06 11.44 -11.23
C LEU A 165 11.48 12.38 -12.37
N TYR A 166 10.72 12.42 -13.47
CA TYR A 166 10.98 13.36 -14.57
C TYR A 166 10.66 14.81 -14.18
N ALA A 167 9.59 15.06 -13.43
CA ALA A 167 9.20 16.42 -13.03
C ALA A 167 10.25 17.06 -12.12
N GLN A 168 10.90 16.28 -11.27
CA GLN A 168 11.92 16.74 -10.33
C GLN A 168 13.36 16.58 -10.87
N GLY A 169 13.57 15.76 -11.89
CA GLY A 169 14.91 15.42 -12.36
C GLY A 169 15.65 14.47 -11.42
N TYR A 170 14.92 13.62 -10.68
CA TYR A 170 15.50 12.66 -9.76
C TYR A 170 16.00 11.42 -10.50
N GLY A 171 17.32 11.23 -10.52
CA GLY A 171 17.98 10.11 -11.22
C GLY A 171 17.91 10.18 -12.75
N VAL A 172 17.21 11.17 -13.30
CA VAL A 172 17.08 11.46 -14.74
C VAL A 172 17.14 12.97 -14.96
N GLY A 173 17.41 13.42 -16.18
CA GLY A 173 17.26 14.84 -16.51
C GLY A 173 15.82 15.30 -16.34
N GLN A 174 15.62 16.47 -15.73
CA GLN A 174 14.29 17.06 -15.59
C GLN A 174 13.63 17.23 -16.98
N ASP A 175 12.42 16.72 -17.12
CA ASP A 175 11.65 16.78 -18.36
C ASP A 175 10.15 16.85 -18.05
N LYS A 176 9.62 18.07 -18.03
CA LYS A 176 8.21 18.34 -17.72
C LYS A 176 7.25 17.79 -18.78
N GLY A 177 7.70 17.68 -20.03
CA GLY A 177 6.90 17.08 -21.10
C GLY A 177 6.70 15.59 -20.87
N LYS A 178 7.79 14.86 -20.57
CA LYS A 178 7.69 13.45 -20.18
C LYS A 178 6.88 13.25 -18.91
N ALA A 179 7.08 14.10 -17.91
CA ALA A 179 6.28 14.02 -16.68
C ALA A 179 4.77 14.10 -16.97
N LEU A 180 4.36 15.08 -17.80
CA LEU A 180 2.98 15.22 -18.24
C LEU A 180 2.44 13.98 -18.95
N ASP A 181 3.26 13.38 -19.85
CA ASP A 181 2.86 12.18 -20.58
C ASP A 181 2.68 10.97 -19.64
N TYR A 182 3.55 10.84 -18.63
CA TYR A 182 3.42 9.79 -17.62
C TYR A 182 2.23 10.02 -16.70
N TYR A 183 1.93 11.24 -16.26
CA TYR A 183 0.71 11.54 -15.50
C TYR A 183 -0.56 11.23 -16.32
N LYS A 184 -0.56 11.50 -17.64
CA LYS A 184 -1.69 11.11 -18.51
C LYS A 184 -1.86 9.60 -18.59
N LYS A 185 -0.75 8.84 -18.66
CA LYS A 185 -0.80 7.37 -18.62
C LYS A 185 -1.36 6.88 -17.29
N ALA A 186 -0.88 7.44 -16.16
CA ALA A 186 -1.38 7.12 -14.83
C ALA A 186 -2.89 7.37 -14.70
N ALA A 187 -3.33 8.56 -15.07
CA ALA A 187 -4.75 8.91 -15.07
C ALA A 187 -5.59 8.01 -15.99
N THR A 188 -5.01 7.57 -17.12
CA THR A 188 -5.69 6.65 -18.05
C THR A 188 -5.77 5.23 -17.47
N ALA A 189 -4.77 4.82 -16.70
CA ALA A 189 -4.71 3.54 -16.00
C ALA A 189 -5.54 3.52 -14.70
N GLY A 190 -6.22 4.62 -14.34
CA GLY A 190 -7.14 4.68 -13.21
C GLY A 190 -6.60 5.34 -11.94
N ASP A 191 -5.49 6.06 -12.04
CA ASP A 191 -4.98 6.88 -10.93
C ASP A 191 -5.79 8.17 -10.81
N ALA A 192 -6.60 8.26 -9.75
CA ALA A 192 -7.45 9.42 -9.48
C ALA A 192 -6.62 10.66 -9.04
N ASP A 193 -5.50 10.45 -8.37
CA ASP A 193 -4.60 11.52 -7.94
C ASP A 193 -3.87 12.14 -9.15
N ALA A 194 -3.48 11.31 -10.11
CA ALA A 194 -2.95 11.81 -11.39
C ALA A 194 -4.00 12.64 -12.15
N CYS A 195 -5.29 12.26 -12.09
CA CYS A 195 -6.37 13.06 -12.66
C CYS A 195 -6.50 14.43 -11.97
N LEU A 196 -6.42 14.46 -10.64
CA LEU A 196 -6.44 15.70 -9.86
C LEU A 196 -5.26 16.60 -10.24
N HIS A 197 -4.06 16.02 -10.28
CA HIS A 197 -2.84 16.74 -10.64
C HIS A 197 -2.90 17.36 -12.04
N LEU A 198 -3.32 16.57 -13.04
CA LEU A 198 -3.51 17.06 -14.40
C LEU A 198 -4.56 18.18 -14.48
N GLY A 199 -5.67 18.02 -13.76
CA GLY A 199 -6.71 19.04 -13.67
C GLY A 199 -6.16 20.37 -13.13
N GLN A 200 -5.38 20.32 -12.07
CA GLN A 200 -4.72 21.50 -11.48
C GLN A 200 -3.69 22.12 -12.43
N MET A 201 -2.87 21.30 -13.12
CA MET A 201 -1.91 21.81 -14.10
C MET A 201 -2.59 22.59 -15.21
N TYR A 202 -3.68 22.07 -15.78
CA TYR A 202 -4.43 22.77 -16.84
C TYR A 202 -5.23 23.96 -16.33
N GLU A 203 -5.76 23.92 -15.09
CA GLU A 203 -6.47 25.06 -14.48
C GLU A 203 -5.53 26.24 -14.25
N GLN A 204 -4.33 25.96 -13.69
CA GLN A 204 -3.36 26.98 -13.30
C GLN A 204 -2.43 27.43 -14.44
N GLY A 205 -2.36 26.65 -15.51
CA GLY A 205 -1.38 26.90 -16.58
C GLY A 205 0.06 26.57 -16.14
N LYS A 206 0.22 25.67 -15.14
CA LYS A 206 1.54 25.27 -14.64
C LYS A 206 2.11 24.15 -15.51
N ASP A 207 3.26 24.41 -16.12
CA ASP A 207 3.98 23.50 -17.00
C ASP A 207 3.24 23.14 -18.32
N VAL A 208 2.00 23.59 -18.46
CA VAL A 208 1.16 23.53 -19.67
C VAL A 208 0.44 24.84 -19.88
N LYS A 209 -0.04 25.12 -21.08
CA LYS A 209 -0.92 26.26 -21.29
C LYS A 209 -2.24 26.07 -20.52
N ALA A 210 -2.67 27.10 -19.79
CA ALA A 210 -3.94 27.08 -19.08
C ALA A 210 -5.10 26.73 -20.05
N ASP A 211 -5.87 25.73 -19.67
CA ASP A 211 -7.04 25.24 -20.39
C ASP A 211 -8.10 24.71 -19.40
N PRO A 212 -9.03 25.57 -18.96
CA PRO A 212 -10.07 25.16 -18.04
C PRO A 212 -11.02 24.07 -18.58
N ALA A 213 -11.08 23.89 -19.91
CA ALA A 213 -11.89 22.82 -20.48
C ALA A 213 -11.18 21.46 -20.31
N GLN A 214 -9.86 21.41 -20.53
CA GLN A 214 -9.05 20.22 -20.22
C GLN A 214 -9.03 19.93 -18.72
N ALA A 215 -8.94 20.96 -17.86
CA ALA A 215 -9.02 20.78 -16.42
C ALA A 215 -10.32 20.07 -16.01
N ALA A 216 -11.45 20.52 -16.56
CA ALA A 216 -12.76 19.90 -16.30
C ALA A 216 -12.82 18.43 -16.75
N VAL A 217 -12.19 18.07 -17.86
CA VAL A 217 -12.13 16.68 -18.35
C VAL A 217 -11.40 15.79 -17.35
N TRP A 218 -10.24 16.23 -16.85
CA TRP A 218 -9.45 15.46 -15.91
C TRP A 218 -10.11 15.38 -14.53
N TYR A 219 -10.68 16.49 -14.03
CA TYR A 219 -11.43 16.46 -12.77
C TYR A 219 -12.65 15.54 -12.87
N LYS A 220 -13.38 15.56 -14.00
CA LYS A 220 -14.49 14.64 -14.20
C LYS A 220 -14.03 13.19 -14.15
N LYS A 221 -12.94 12.86 -14.85
CA LYS A 221 -12.40 11.51 -14.85
C LYS A 221 -11.99 11.04 -13.44
N GLY A 222 -11.32 11.90 -12.65
CA GLY A 222 -10.98 11.59 -11.27
C GLY A 222 -12.19 11.41 -10.37
N ALA A 223 -13.24 12.23 -10.56
CA ALA A 223 -14.52 12.09 -9.85
C ALA A 223 -15.23 10.76 -10.20
N ASP A 224 -15.21 10.37 -11.48
CA ASP A 224 -15.76 9.09 -11.95
C ASP A 224 -14.98 7.87 -11.36
N LEU A 225 -13.70 8.08 -10.98
CA LEU A 225 -12.86 7.11 -10.24
C LEU A 225 -13.07 7.19 -8.71
N GLY A 226 -13.95 8.03 -8.22
CA GLY A 226 -14.32 8.14 -6.81
C GLY A 226 -13.55 9.20 -6.01
N SER A 227 -12.73 10.06 -6.65
CA SER A 227 -12.03 11.15 -5.95
C SER A 227 -13.00 12.27 -5.57
N ALA A 228 -13.18 12.49 -4.26
CA ALA A 228 -13.98 13.58 -3.74
C ALA A 228 -13.36 14.96 -4.05
N GLU A 229 -12.02 15.04 -4.08
CA GLU A 229 -11.26 16.23 -4.42
C GLU A 229 -11.48 16.63 -5.87
N CYS A 230 -11.46 15.69 -6.79
CA CYS A 230 -11.76 15.92 -8.20
C CYS A 230 -13.22 16.38 -8.38
N ALA A 231 -14.18 15.78 -7.68
CA ALA A 231 -15.59 16.19 -7.73
C ALA A 231 -15.77 17.63 -7.22
N ALA A 232 -15.12 17.99 -6.11
CA ALA A 232 -15.14 19.34 -5.56
C ALA A 232 -14.49 20.37 -6.50
N ALA A 233 -13.34 20.02 -7.10
CA ALA A 233 -12.64 20.88 -8.04
C ALA A 233 -13.47 21.13 -9.32
N LEU A 234 -14.12 20.08 -9.84
CA LEU A 234 -15.01 20.18 -11.00
C LEU A 234 -16.19 21.11 -10.71
N LYS A 235 -16.83 20.95 -9.54
CA LYS A 235 -17.93 21.82 -9.10
C LYS A 235 -17.49 23.28 -9.04
N ARG A 236 -16.38 23.56 -8.34
CA ARG A 236 -15.81 24.92 -8.24
C ARG A 236 -15.54 25.53 -9.61
N LEU A 237 -14.95 24.77 -10.55
CA LEU A 237 -14.63 25.24 -11.89
C LEU A 237 -15.90 25.57 -12.71
N ASN A 238 -16.97 24.81 -12.50
CA ASN A 238 -18.27 25.08 -13.15
C ASN A 238 -18.97 26.29 -12.57
N ASP A 239 -18.94 26.50 -11.25
CA ASP A 239 -19.53 27.63 -10.56
C ASP A 239 -18.88 28.98 -10.95
N GLN A 240 -17.59 28.94 -11.35
CA GLN A 240 -16.88 30.14 -11.86
C GLN A 240 -17.24 30.51 -13.29
N LYS A 241 -17.93 29.67 -14.04
CA LYS A 241 -18.35 29.90 -15.42
C LYS A 241 -19.82 30.39 -15.52
N ALA A 242 -20.57 30.26 -14.43
CA ALA A 242 -21.99 30.67 -14.33
C ALA A 242 -22.12 32.13 -13.89
#